data_8ca58e95d51d09aac6667bc52dae0e43
#
_entry.id   8ca58e95d51d09aac6667bc52dae0e43
#
_cell.length_a   1.000
_cell.length_b   1.000
_cell.length_c   1.000
_cell.angle_alpha   90.00
_cell.angle_beta   90.00
_cell.angle_gamma   90.00
#
_symmetry.space_group_name_H-M   'P 1'
#
loop_
_entity.id
_entity.type
_entity.pdbx_description
1 polymer ?
#
loop_
_entity_poly.entity_id
_entity_poly.type
_entity_poly.pdbx_seq_one_letter_code
_entity_poly.pdbx_strand_id
1 'polypeptide(L)' 'VSTSTAPVAPLLYTPKEAAEALRMGRSTVYELMADGTLKYVMRGGSRRIRVADLETFVASLATAN' A
#
# COMPACT_ATOMS: atom_id res chain seq x y z
N VAL A 1 0.54 31.65 10.85
CA VAL A 1 0.44 30.96 10.35
C VAL A 1 0.41 29.95 10.53
N SER A 2 -0.13 29.64 10.61
CA SER A 2 0.00 28.62 10.80
C SER A 2 -0.02 27.78 9.85
N THR A 3 0.79 27.19 9.70
CA THR A 3 0.88 26.15 8.90
C THR A 3 0.05 25.08 9.30
N SER A 4 -0.55 24.45 8.42
CA SER A 4 -1.31 23.27 8.71
C SER A 4 -0.44 22.27 9.33
N THR A 5 -0.91 21.70 10.37
CA THR A 5 -0.17 20.65 11.01
C THR A 5 -0.63 19.28 10.61
N ALA A 6 -1.63 19.18 9.76
CA ALA A 6 -2.07 17.87 9.32
C ALA A 6 -1.01 17.24 8.44
N PRO A 7 -0.66 15.97 8.66
CA PRO A 7 0.32 15.34 7.80
C PRO A 7 -0.24 15.17 6.39
N VAL A 8 0.65 15.23 5.42
CA VAL A 8 0.28 14.99 4.04
C VAL A 8 0.13 13.49 3.86
N ALA A 9 -0.99 13.07 3.31
CA ALA A 9 -1.20 11.66 3.03
C ALA A 9 -0.30 11.24 1.87
N PRO A 10 0.43 10.14 2.02
CA PRO A 10 1.28 9.69 0.93
C PRO A 10 0.45 9.17 -0.23
N LEU A 11 0.97 9.37 -1.44
CA LEU A 11 0.36 8.83 -2.64
C LEU A 11 1.04 7.53 -3.07
N LEU A 12 2.24 7.31 -2.58
CA LEU A 12 2.98 6.06 -2.81
C LEU A 12 3.44 5.53 -1.47
N TYR A 13 3.32 4.23 -1.32
CA TYR A 13 3.76 3.55 -0.10
C TYR A 13 4.91 2.62 -0.41
N THR A 14 5.88 2.54 0.49
CA THR A 14 6.87 1.47 0.40
C THR A 14 6.19 0.16 0.80
N PRO A 15 6.77 -0.99 0.43
CA PRO A 15 6.18 -2.25 0.88
C PRO A 15 6.05 -2.35 2.39
N LYS A 16 7.00 -1.80 3.13
CA LYS A 16 6.94 -1.78 4.58
C LYS A 16 5.75 -0.97 5.07
N GLU A 17 5.57 0.22 4.50
CA GLU A 17 4.45 1.08 4.87
C GLU A 17 3.11 0.45 4.49
N ALA A 18 3.07 -0.19 3.33
CA ALA A 18 1.85 -0.88 2.91
C ALA A 18 1.52 -2.01 3.86
N ALA A 19 2.53 -2.76 4.30
CA ALA A 19 2.32 -3.82 5.27
C ALA A 19 1.75 -3.29 6.57
N GLU A 20 2.26 -2.17 7.03
CA GLU A 20 1.75 -1.54 8.25
C GLU A 20 0.32 -1.07 8.06
N ALA A 21 0.04 -0.45 6.93
CA ALA A 21 -1.31 0.06 6.64
C ALA A 21 -2.31 -1.07 6.52
N LEU A 22 -1.91 -2.19 5.95
CA LEU A 22 -2.78 -3.35 5.77
C LEU A 22 -2.78 -4.26 6.99
N ARG A 23 -1.94 -4.00 7.96
CA ARG A 23 -1.81 -4.82 9.16
C ARG A 23 -1.39 -6.24 8.80
N MET A 24 -0.46 -6.36 7.88
CA MET A 24 0.06 -7.64 7.43
C MET A 24 1.57 -7.65 7.59
N GLY A 25 2.14 -8.84 7.57
CA GLY A 25 3.60 -8.95 7.55
C GLY A 25 4.14 -8.54 6.18
N ARG A 26 5.40 -8.09 6.15
CA ARG A 26 6.03 -7.72 4.89
C ARG A 26 6.11 -8.86 3.91
N SER A 27 6.38 -10.07 4.40
CA SER A 27 6.44 -11.22 3.50
C SER A 27 5.12 -11.44 2.80
N THR A 28 4.00 -11.25 3.50
CA THR A 28 2.69 -11.38 2.88
C THR A 28 2.51 -10.34 1.78
N VAL A 29 2.94 -9.11 2.03
CA VAL A 29 2.84 -8.06 1.01
C VAL A 29 3.68 -8.41 -0.20
N TYR A 30 4.89 -8.91 -0.01
CA TYR A 30 5.73 -9.30 -1.14
C TYR A 30 5.12 -10.46 -1.91
N GLU A 31 4.48 -11.40 -1.23
CA GLU A 31 3.78 -12.50 -1.90
C GLU A 31 2.63 -11.99 -2.74
N LEU A 32 1.87 -11.04 -2.20
CA LEU A 32 0.75 -10.45 -2.94
C LEU A 32 1.24 -9.70 -4.18
N MET A 33 2.38 -9.03 -4.08
CA MET A 33 2.96 -8.36 -5.22
C MET A 33 3.45 -9.36 -6.25
N ALA A 34 4.07 -10.44 -5.79
CA ALA A 34 4.62 -11.44 -6.68
C ALA A 34 3.56 -12.16 -7.48
N ASP A 35 2.39 -12.41 -6.89
CA ASP A 35 1.35 -13.14 -7.59
C ASP A 35 0.38 -12.21 -8.33
N GLY A 36 0.62 -10.90 -8.27
CA GLY A 36 -0.20 -9.94 -9.00
C GLY A 36 -1.47 -9.51 -8.31
N THR A 37 -1.71 -10.01 -7.09
CA THR A 37 -2.91 -9.62 -6.35
C THR A 37 -2.85 -8.15 -5.95
N LEU A 38 -1.68 -7.69 -5.54
CA LEU A 38 -1.46 -6.30 -5.18
C LEU A 38 -0.54 -5.68 -6.22
N LYS A 39 -1.07 -4.73 -6.96
CA LYS A 39 -0.31 -4.07 -8.01
C LYS A 39 0.67 -3.09 -7.41
N TYR A 40 1.77 -2.90 -8.09
CA TYR A 40 2.78 -1.96 -7.63
C TYR A 40 3.46 -1.33 -8.84
N VAL A 41 4.23 -0.27 -8.59
CA VAL A 41 5.00 0.40 -9.62
C VAL A 41 6.47 0.41 -9.20
N MET A 42 7.35 0.57 -10.18
CA MET A 42 8.78 0.72 -9.90
C MET A 42 9.13 2.19 -9.96
N ARG A 43 9.81 2.65 -8.94
CA ARG A 43 10.27 4.02 -8.91
C ARG A 43 11.76 3.99 -8.58
N GLY A 44 12.60 4.29 -9.58
CA GLY A 44 14.04 4.31 -9.37
C GLY A 44 14.60 2.99 -8.85
N GLY A 45 14.08 1.87 -9.34
CA GLY A 45 14.52 0.56 -8.89
C GLY A 45 13.89 0.07 -7.61
N SER A 46 13.02 0.87 -7.00
CA SER A 46 12.35 0.47 -5.77
C SER A 46 10.87 0.27 -6.02
N ARG A 47 10.30 -0.72 -5.35
CA ARG A 47 8.87 -0.98 -5.47
C ARG A 47 8.10 0.03 -4.65
N ARG A 48 6.99 0.50 -5.23
CA ARG A 48 6.07 1.41 -4.53
C ARG A 48 4.66 1.01 -4.85
N ILE A 49 3.77 1.14 -3.88
CA ILE A 49 2.36 0.78 -4.07
C ILE A 49 1.56 2.07 -4.06
N ARG A 50 0.76 2.30 -5.11
CA ARG A 50 -0.09 3.48 -5.17
C ARG A 50 -1.25 3.34 -4.20
N VAL A 51 -1.68 4.45 -3.63
CA VAL A 51 -2.84 4.47 -2.75
C VAL A 51 -4.04 3.83 -3.42
N ALA A 52 -4.26 4.14 -4.70
CA ALA A 52 -5.39 3.58 -5.44
C ALA A 52 -5.32 2.06 -5.50
N ASP A 53 -4.12 1.51 -5.63
CA ASP A 53 -3.95 0.06 -5.69
C ASP A 53 -4.21 -0.59 -4.33
N LEU A 54 -3.81 0.10 -3.25
CA LEU A 54 -4.12 -0.39 -1.90
C LEU A 54 -5.62 -0.40 -1.67
N GLU A 55 -6.29 0.67 -2.06
CA GLU A 55 -7.73 0.77 -1.88
C GLU A 55 -8.46 -0.29 -2.70
N THR A 56 -8.01 -0.51 -3.92
CA THR A 56 -8.59 -1.53 -4.78
C THR A 56 -8.40 -2.91 -4.18
N PHE A 57 -7.21 -3.17 -3.65
CA PHE A 57 -6.93 -4.45 -3.02
C PHE A 57 -7.87 -4.69 -1.83
N VAL A 58 -7.99 -3.68 -0.96
CA VAL A 58 -8.85 -3.80 0.21
C VAL A 58 -10.30 -4.01 -0.20
N ALA A 59 -10.75 -3.28 -1.22
CA ALA A 59 -12.13 -3.41 -1.69
C ALA A 59 -12.39 -4.79 -2.29
N SER A 60 -11.35 -5.47 -2.76
CA SER A 60 -11.52 -6.79 -3.36
C SER A 60 -11.58 -7.90 -2.32
N LEU A 61 -11.28 -7.60 -1.07
CA LEU A 61 -11.32 -8.63 -0.03
C LEU A 61 -12.76 -8.97 0.29
N ALA A 62 -13.03 -10.27 0.42
CA ALA A 62 -14.37 -10.71 0.74
C ALA A 62 -14.73 -10.29 2.15
N THR A 63 -15.96 -9.85 2.30
CA THR A 63 -16.46 -9.51 3.62
C THR A 63 -16.78 -10.79 4.37
N ALA A 64 -16.27 -10.89 5.58
CA ALA A 64 -16.59 -12.05 6.40
C ALA A 64 -17.92 -11.80 7.09
N ASN A 65 -18.83 -12.70 6.96
CA ASN A 65 -20.15 -12.55 7.58
C ASN A 65 -20.46 -13.72 8.43
#